data_ab842b0db7c7e2cdea4cf82634a99773
#
_entry.id   ab842b0db7c7e2cdea4cf82634a99773
#
_cell.length_a   1.000
_cell.length_b   1.000
_cell.length_c   1.000
_cell.angle_alpha   90.00
_cell.angle_beta   90.00
_cell.angle_gamma   90.00
#
_symmetry.space_group_name_H-M   'P 1'
#
loop_
_entity.id
_entity.type
_entity.pdbx_description
1 polymer ?
#
loop_
_entity_poly.entity_id
_entity_poly.type
_entity_poly.pdbx_seq_one_letter_code
_entity_poly.pdbx_strand_id
1 'polypeptide(L)'
;DMDAILGRDDRLVEKRRDTAEKVHGSFAAVIGTPVPAVIATDYRALRRLAEKKTGVPVLTVDTDGMELYDVGAEKAYLALMQRFAEEKLPVEPGRIGVLGLTPLDFGSPKDQPRLTEILNRQGWEQVWCYGCGSLEEICQASSVEKNLVIAPDGLKAAKYLKEKFGTPYECADPL
;
A
#
# COMPACT_ATOMS: atom_id res chain seq x y z
N ASP A 1 31.63 -11.56 -5.16
CA ASP A 1 32.15 -10.47 -4.35
C ASP A 1 31.06 -9.84 -3.53
N MET A 2 30.92 -10.35 -2.27
CA MET A 2 29.90 -9.92 -1.29
C MET A 2 30.03 -8.42 -0.96
N ASP A 3 31.25 -7.89 -0.95
CA ASP A 3 31.52 -6.47 -0.69
C ASP A 3 31.00 -5.52 -1.77
N ALA A 4 30.90 -5.98 -3.01
CA ALA A 4 30.31 -5.18 -4.11
C ALA A 4 28.79 -5.08 -3.98
N ILE A 5 28.12 -6.06 -3.39
CA ILE A 5 26.69 -6.09 -3.14
C ILE A 5 26.37 -5.20 -1.94
N LEU A 6 27.12 -5.31 -0.85
CA LEU A 6 26.98 -4.50 0.37
C LEU A 6 27.30 -3.01 0.09
N GLY A 7 28.32 -2.72 -0.70
CA GLY A 7 28.67 -1.35 -1.07
C GLY A 7 27.66 -0.68 -2.01
N ARG A 8 26.86 -1.44 -2.77
CA ARG A 8 25.73 -0.92 -3.55
C ARG A 8 24.53 -0.58 -2.69
N ASP A 9 24.26 -1.39 -1.69
CA ASP A 9 23.16 -1.16 -0.74
C ASP A 9 23.42 0.08 0.11
N ASP A 10 24.63 0.29 0.57
CA ASP A 10 25.03 1.50 1.30
C ASP A 10 24.87 2.77 0.44
N ARG A 11 25.31 2.77 -0.82
CA ARG A 11 25.13 3.90 -1.74
C ARG A 11 23.65 4.17 -2.07
N LEU A 12 22.84 3.13 -2.18
CA LEU A 12 21.42 3.26 -2.40
C LEU A 12 20.74 3.91 -1.20
N VAL A 13 21.15 3.53 0.01
CA VAL A 13 20.60 4.07 1.25
C VAL A 13 21.08 5.50 1.52
N GLU A 14 22.34 5.87 1.19
CA GLU A 14 22.81 7.24 1.29
C GLU A 14 22.07 8.19 0.34
N LYS A 15 21.87 7.81 -0.92
CA LYS A 15 21.05 8.59 -1.87
C LYS A 15 19.63 8.83 -1.37
N ARG A 16 19.06 7.87 -0.61
CA ARG A 16 17.72 7.97 -0.05
C ARG A 16 17.65 8.88 1.17
N ARG A 17 18.71 8.93 1.99
CA ARG A 17 18.79 9.85 3.12
C ARG A 17 18.68 11.30 2.65
N ASP A 18 19.46 11.67 1.63
CA ASP A 18 19.42 13.01 1.05
C ASP A 18 18.05 13.36 0.43
N THR A 19 17.33 12.34 -0.07
CA THR A 19 15.99 12.52 -0.62
C THR A 19 14.92 12.60 0.48
N ALA A 20 15.00 11.77 1.51
CA ALA A 20 14.06 11.77 2.63
C ALA A 20 14.10 13.08 3.42
N GLU A 21 15.31 13.65 3.63
CA GLU A 21 15.50 14.95 4.27
C GLU A 21 14.87 16.11 3.46
N LYS A 22 14.80 15.98 2.12
CA LYS A 22 14.22 16.99 1.24
C LYS A 22 12.70 16.88 1.05
N VAL A 23 12.14 15.68 1.18
CA VAL A 23 10.74 15.41 0.79
C VAL A 23 9.79 15.39 2.00
N HIS A 24 10.29 15.28 3.23
CA HIS A 24 9.48 15.16 4.46
C HIS A 24 8.35 14.11 4.37
N GLY A 25 8.64 12.97 3.72
CA GLY A 25 7.66 11.91 3.52
C GLY A 25 7.34 11.15 4.80
N SER A 26 6.08 10.74 4.97
CA SER A 26 5.64 9.92 6.11
C SER A 26 6.23 8.51 6.11
N PHE A 27 6.63 8.01 4.95
CA PHE A 27 7.32 6.73 4.76
C PHE A 27 8.09 6.72 3.43
N ALA A 28 8.96 5.74 3.24
CA ALA A 28 9.63 5.48 1.97
C ALA A 28 9.26 4.08 1.45
N ALA A 29 9.14 3.93 0.13
CA ALA A 29 8.91 2.65 -0.51
C ALA A 29 10.13 2.18 -1.32
N VAL A 30 10.45 0.89 -1.22
CA VAL A 30 11.41 0.19 -2.06
C VAL A 30 10.64 -0.80 -2.93
N ILE A 31 10.62 -0.53 -4.22
CA ILE A 31 9.95 -1.38 -5.20
C ILE A 31 11.02 -2.19 -5.94
N GLY A 32 10.84 -3.50 -6.00
CA GLY A 32 11.71 -4.40 -6.73
C GLY A 32 11.71 -4.12 -8.24
N THR A 33 12.84 -4.41 -8.86
CA THR A 33 13.01 -4.35 -10.32
C THR A 33 13.71 -5.63 -10.78
N PRO A 34 13.76 -5.95 -12.09
CA PRO A 34 14.33 -7.22 -12.56
C PRO A 34 15.77 -7.48 -12.10
N VAL A 35 16.62 -6.45 -12.00
CA VAL A 35 18.01 -6.63 -11.60
C VAL A 35 18.16 -7.08 -10.14
N PRO A 36 17.53 -6.44 -9.13
CA PRO A 36 17.51 -6.95 -7.75
C PRO A 36 16.91 -8.35 -7.62
N ALA A 37 15.87 -8.67 -8.38
CA ALA A 37 15.27 -10.00 -8.37
C ALA A 37 16.25 -11.09 -8.81
N VAL A 38 17.03 -10.83 -9.86
CA VAL A 38 18.03 -11.80 -10.36
C VAL A 38 19.17 -12.03 -9.38
N ILE A 39 19.58 -11.02 -8.61
CA ILE A 39 20.67 -11.14 -7.61
C ILE A 39 20.18 -11.52 -6.20
N ALA A 40 18.91 -11.94 -6.08
CA ALA A 40 18.30 -12.39 -4.82
C ALA A 40 18.50 -11.40 -3.65
N THR A 41 18.15 -10.14 -3.88
CA THR A 41 18.26 -9.08 -2.87
C THR A 41 17.39 -9.38 -1.65
N ASP A 42 18.00 -9.35 -0.44
CA ASP A 42 17.25 -9.47 0.81
C ASP A 42 16.53 -8.16 1.15
N TYR A 43 15.29 -8.03 0.70
CA TYR A 43 14.46 -6.87 0.97
C TYR A 43 14.18 -6.62 2.45
N ARG A 44 14.25 -7.67 3.31
CA ARG A 44 14.05 -7.50 4.76
C ARG A 44 15.27 -6.84 5.41
N ALA A 45 16.47 -7.27 5.02
CA ALA A 45 17.72 -6.64 5.48
C ALA A 45 17.81 -5.19 4.97
N LEU A 46 17.49 -4.97 3.68
CA LEU A 46 17.48 -3.65 3.07
C LEU A 46 16.50 -2.69 3.78
N ARG A 47 15.30 -3.15 4.12
CA ARG A 47 14.32 -2.37 4.86
C ARG A 47 14.87 -1.92 6.22
N ARG A 48 15.39 -2.86 7.02
CA ARG A 48 15.94 -2.55 8.36
C ARG A 48 17.07 -1.53 8.30
N LEU A 49 17.97 -1.69 7.33
CA LEU A 49 19.08 -0.76 7.12
C LEU A 49 18.57 0.62 6.71
N ALA A 50 17.61 0.68 5.78
CA ALA A 50 17.02 1.92 5.31
C ALA A 50 16.26 2.66 6.43
N GLU A 51 15.44 1.96 7.22
CA GLU A 51 14.74 2.53 8.38
C GLU A 51 15.71 3.09 9.42
N LYS A 52 16.79 2.34 9.73
CA LYS A 52 17.82 2.80 10.67
C LYS A 52 18.53 4.06 10.21
N LYS A 53 18.79 4.20 8.90
CA LYS A 53 19.53 5.34 8.34
C LYS A 53 18.64 6.57 8.08
N THR A 54 17.38 6.37 7.69
CA THR A 54 16.47 7.47 7.32
C THR A 54 15.59 7.96 8.45
N GLY A 55 15.38 7.14 9.49
CA GLY A 55 14.47 7.45 10.59
C GLY A 55 12.98 7.43 10.22
N VAL A 56 12.62 7.08 8.97
CA VAL A 56 11.23 6.94 8.52
C VAL A 56 10.90 5.48 8.25
N PRO A 57 9.62 5.06 8.41
CA PRO A 57 9.19 3.71 8.06
C PRO A 57 9.48 3.39 6.60
N VAL A 58 9.94 2.17 6.32
CA VAL A 58 10.20 1.73 4.95
C VAL A 58 9.29 0.57 4.58
N LEU A 59 8.61 0.72 3.46
CA LEU A 59 7.84 -0.33 2.80
C LEU A 59 8.70 -1.00 1.74
N THR A 60 8.63 -2.32 1.64
CA THR A 60 9.24 -3.08 0.54
C THR A 60 8.17 -3.80 -0.25
N VAL A 61 8.18 -3.65 -1.56
CA VAL A 61 7.30 -4.37 -2.49
C VAL A 61 8.18 -5.24 -3.37
N ASP A 62 8.09 -6.55 -3.17
CA ASP A 62 8.87 -7.52 -3.92
C ASP A 62 8.23 -7.77 -5.29
N THR A 63 8.67 -6.98 -6.26
CA THR A 63 8.29 -7.09 -7.67
C THR A 63 9.54 -7.34 -8.50
N ASP A 64 9.40 -8.08 -9.58
CA ASP A 64 10.48 -8.40 -10.52
C ASP A 64 10.39 -7.65 -11.85
N GLY A 65 9.26 -6.93 -12.07
CA GLY A 65 9.00 -6.20 -13.31
C GLY A 65 8.63 -7.11 -14.48
N MET A 66 8.41 -8.43 -14.24
CA MET A 66 8.02 -9.42 -15.25
C MET A 66 6.53 -9.78 -15.15
N GLU A 67 5.91 -9.51 -14.01
CA GLU A 67 4.49 -9.74 -13.78
C GLU A 67 3.65 -8.59 -14.37
N LEU A 68 2.36 -8.85 -14.56
CA LEU A 68 1.39 -7.83 -14.95
C LEU A 68 1.27 -6.75 -13.86
N TYR A 69 0.88 -5.54 -14.24
CA TYR A 69 0.84 -4.39 -13.31
C TYR A 69 -0.13 -4.60 -12.14
N ASP A 70 -1.24 -5.29 -12.36
CA ASP A 70 -2.24 -5.61 -11.35
C ASP A 70 -1.67 -6.47 -10.21
N VAL A 71 -0.77 -7.41 -10.53
CA VAL A 71 -0.05 -8.22 -9.53
C VAL A 71 0.89 -7.33 -8.70
N GLY A 72 1.57 -6.39 -9.33
CA GLY A 72 2.41 -5.41 -8.63
C GLY A 72 1.58 -4.48 -7.73
N ALA A 73 0.45 -4.00 -8.21
CA ALA A 73 -0.48 -3.17 -7.44
C ALA A 73 -1.06 -3.93 -6.25
N GLU A 74 -1.46 -5.21 -6.44
CA GLU A 74 -1.94 -6.08 -5.38
C GLU A 74 -0.89 -6.30 -4.28
N LYS A 75 0.38 -6.55 -4.68
CA LYS A 75 1.50 -6.66 -3.73
C LYS A 75 1.70 -5.35 -2.95
N ALA A 76 1.57 -4.20 -3.60
CA ALA A 76 1.71 -2.89 -2.96
C ALA A 76 0.59 -2.62 -1.95
N TYR A 77 -0.68 -2.87 -2.29
CA TYR A 77 -1.80 -2.76 -1.36
C TYR A 77 -1.63 -3.66 -0.15
N LEU A 78 -1.29 -4.93 -0.37
CA LEU A 78 -1.05 -5.87 0.72
C LEU A 78 0.10 -5.41 1.62
N ALA A 79 1.21 -4.99 1.05
CA ALA A 79 2.36 -4.53 1.81
C ALA A 79 2.06 -3.27 2.64
N LEU A 80 1.28 -2.32 2.09
CA LEU A 80 0.80 -1.14 2.81
C LEU A 80 -0.05 -1.53 4.03
N MET A 81 -1.03 -2.43 3.85
CA MET A 81 -1.89 -2.87 4.94
C MET A 81 -1.11 -3.67 5.99
N GLN A 82 -0.20 -4.54 5.58
CA GLN A 82 0.64 -5.31 6.51
C GLN A 82 1.58 -4.44 7.33
N ARG A 83 2.05 -3.33 6.74
CA ARG A 83 3.03 -2.46 7.38
C ARG A 83 2.41 -1.43 8.30
N PHE A 84 1.23 -0.91 7.96
CA PHE A 84 0.67 0.27 8.63
C PHE A 84 -0.68 0.01 9.32
N ALA A 85 -1.47 -0.96 8.88
CA ALA A 85 -2.68 -1.36 9.61
C ALA A 85 -2.31 -2.37 10.72
N GLU A 86 -1.75 -1.87 11.83
CA GLU A 86 -1.19 -2.73 12.87
C GLU A 86 -2.21 -3.06 13.96
N GLU A 87 -3.04 -2.11 14.35
CA GLU A 87 -3.92 -2.20 15.51
C GLU A 87 -5.38 -2.48 15.11
N LYS A 88 -6.07 -3.26 15.96
CA LYS A 88 -7.51 -3.40 15.84
C LYS A 88 -8.18 -2.25 16.59
N LEU A 89 -8.82 -1.36 15.82
CA LEU A 89 -9.55 -0.22 16.33
C LEU A 89 -11.06 -0.53 16.45
N PRO A 90 -11.80 0.22 17.26
CA PRO A 90 -13.26 0.19 17.23
C PRO A 90 -13.79 0.50 15.83
N VAL A 91 -14.82 -0.23 15.43
CA VAL A 91 -15.49 0.03 14.14
C VAL A 91 -16.31 1.31 14.24
N GLU A 92 -16.13 2.21 13.29
CA GLU A 92 -16.88 3.45 13.16
C GLU A 92 -18.05 3.22 12.19
N PRO A 93 -19.30 3.29 12.67
CA PRO A 93 -20.48 3.12 11.82
C PRO A 93 -20.50 4.14 10.67
N GLY A 94 -20.94 3.70 9.49
CA GLY A 94 -20.99 4.54 8.29
C GLY A 94 -19.65 4.76 7.59
N ARG A 95 -18.57 4.14 8.03
CA ARG A 95 -17.24 4.23 7.40
C ARG A 95 -16.99 3.02 6.51
N ILE A 96 -16.65 3.26 5.22
CA ILE A 96 -16.31 2.22 4.24
C ILE A 96 -14.91 2.45 3.68
N GLY A 97 -14.14 1.35 3.54
CA GLY A 97 -12.86 1.35 2.83
C GLY A 97 -13.06 0.92 1.36
N VAL A 98 -12.31 1.50 0.45
CA VAL A 98 -12.30 1.13 -0.97
C VAL A 98 -10.90 0.70 -1.36
N LEU A 99 -10.79 -0.47 -1.97
CA LEU A 99 -9.56 -1.10 -2.46
C LEU A 99 -9.65 -1.33 -3.97
N GLY A 100 -8.56 -1.07 -4.68
CA GLY A 100 -8.48 -1.27 -6.12
C GLY A 100 -8.71 0.01 -6.94
N LEU A 101 -8.80 1.18 -6.32
CA LEU A 101 -8.87 2.46 -7.05
C LEU A 101 -7.44 2.90 -7.43
N THR A 102 -6.92 2.36 -8.52
CA THR A 102 -5.59 2.72 -9.02
C THR A 102 -5.66 3.68 -10.21
N PRO A 103 -4.67 4.55 -10.41
CA PRO A 103 -4.64 5.46 -11.56
C PRO A 103 -4.58 4.76 -12.92
N LEU A 104 -4.19 3.48 -12.96
CA LEU A 104 -4.11 2.72 -14.20
C LEU A 104 -5.49 2.22 -14.65
N ASP A 105 -6.35 1.85 -13.70
CA ASP A 105 -7.71 1.38 -13.97
C ASP A 105 -8.72 2.54 -13.97
N PHE A 106 -8.47 3.54 -13.13
CA PHE A 106 -9.31 4.72 -12.95
C PHE A 106 -8.48 5.97 -13.26
N GLY A 107 -8.30 6.23 -14.56
CA GLY A 107 -7.36 7.25 -15.04
C GLY A 107 -7.81 8.70 -14.88
N SER A 108 -9.04 8.95 -14.43
CA SER A 108 -9.55 10.30 -14.25
C SER A 108 -9.40 10.80 -12.80
N PRO A 109 -8.89 12.03 -12.59
CA PRO A 109 -8.92 12.65 -11.26
C PRO A 109 -10.32 12.80 -10.65
N LYS A 110 -11.36 12.60 -11.45
CA LYS A 110 -12.77 12.69 -11.02
C LYS A 110 -13.35 11.35 -10.55
N ASP A 111 -12.63 10.23 -10.75
CA ASP A 111 -13.18 8.91 -10.45
C ASP A 111 -13.34 8.71 -8.94
N GLN A 112 -12.35 9.09 -8.13
CA GLN A 112 -12.46 9.05 -6.68
C GLN A 112 -13.63 9.90 -6.14
N PRO A 113 -13.77 11.20 -6.49
CA PRO A 113 -14.92 12.00 -6.07
C PRO A 113 -16.28 11.43 -6.49
N ARG A 114 -16.38 10.88 -7.71
CA ARG A 114 -17.60 10.26 -8.21
C ARG A 114 -17.98 9.01 -7.42
N LEU A 115 -17.00 8.14 -7.16
CA LEU A 115 -17.22 6.94 -6.37
C LEU A 115 -17.64 7.31 -4.93
N THR A 116 -16.98 8.29 -4.34
CA THR A 116 -17.35 8.83 -3.03
C THR A 116 -18.80 9.35 -3.02
N GLU A 117 -19.20 10.10 -4.04
CA GLU A 117 -20.58 10.60 -4.17
C GLU A 117 -21.60 9.45 -4.27
N ILE A 118 -21.29 8.41 -5.07
CA ILE A 118 -22.17 7.24 -5.21
C ILE A 118 -22.32 6.52 -3.86
N LEU A 119 -21.24 6.29 -3.14
CA LEU A 119 -21.27 5.62 -1.84
C LEU A 119 -21.97 6.47 -0.78
N ASN A 120 -21.77 7.79 -0.77
CA ASN A 120 -22.50 8.68 0.12
C ASN A 120 -24.03 8.65 -0.13
N ARG A 121 -24.48 8.56 -1.38
CA ARG A 121 -25.90 8.38 -1.73
C ARG A 121 -26.47 7.04 -1.24
N GLN A 122 -25.62 6.04 -1.02
CA GLN A 122 -25.98 4.74 -0.45
C GLN A 122 -25.99 4.74 1.10
N GLY A 123 -25.68 5.89 1.71
CA GLY A 123 -25.72 6.06 3.17
C GLY A 123 -24.37 5.95 3.87
N TRP A 124 -23.26 5.79 3.12
CA TRP A 124 -21.93 5.84 3.72
C TRP A 124 -21.53 7.28 4.05
N GLU A 125 -21.16 7.55 5.28
CA GLU A 125 -20.80 8.90 5.74
C GLU A 125 -19.32 9.23 5.47
N GLN A 126 -18.45 8.22 5.57
CA GLN A 126 -17.01 8.34 5.36
C GLN A 126 -16.53 7.28 4.36
N VAL A 127 -15.94 7.73 3.26
CA VAL A 127 -15.43 6.87 2.20
C VAL A 127 -13.92 7.03 2.10
N TRP A 128 -13.18 5.98 2.45
CA TRP A 128 -11.73 5.96 2.40
C TRP A 128 -11.23 5.15 1.21
N CYS A 129 -10.69 5.85 0.21
CA CYS A 129 -10.11 5.22 -0.97
C CYS A 129 -8.62 4.99 -0.71
N TYR A 130 -8.26 3.79 -0.26
CA TYR A 130 -6.88 3.46 0.05
C TYR A 130 -5.98 3.56 -1.20
N GLY A 131 -4.84 4.22 -1.03
CA GLY A 131 -3.92 4.54 -2.13
C GLY A 131 -4.16 5.90 -2.79
N CYS A 132 -5.33 6.53 -2.57
CA CYS A 132 -5.63 7.90 -3.03
C CYS A 132 -5.71 8.90 -1.87
N GLY A 133 -5.84 8.40 -0.64
CA GLY A 133 -5.96 9.18 0.58
C GLY A 133 -4.64 9.33 1.34
N SER A 134 -4.74 9.46 2.65
CA SER A 134 -3.61 9.63 3.55
C SER A 134 -3.10 8.29 4.11
N LEU A 135 -1.87 8.29 4.63
CA LEU A 135 -1.35 7.15 5.39
C LEU A 135 -2.19 6.89 6.66
N GLU A 136 -2.77 7.92 7.24
CA GLU A 136 -3.64 7.84 8.41
C GLU A 136 -4.84 6.91 8.16
N GLU A 137 -5.48 7.00 6.98
CA GLU A 137 -6.58 6.11 6.61
C GLU A 137 -6.13 4.65 6.56
N ILE A 138 -4.91 4.38 6.11
CA ILE A 138 -4.33 3.02 6.10
C ILE A 138 -4.05 2.53 7.51
N CYS A 139 -3.49 3.38 8.38
CA CYS A 139 -3.25 3.04 9.78
C CYS A 139 -4.57 2.67 10.51
N GLN A 140 -5.65 3.33 10.14
CA GLN A 140 -6.98 3.12 10.71
C GLN A 140 -7.86 2.15 9.91
N ALA A 141 -7.31 1.37 8.99
CA ALA A 141 -8.08 0.50 8.09
C ALA A 141 -8.93 -0.56 8.80
N SER A 142 -8.62 -0.91 10.05
CA SER A 142 -9.42 -1.82 10.87
C SER A 142 -10.70 -1.18 11.43
N SER A 143 -10.84 0.15 11.36
CA SER A 143 -12.00 0.88 11.90
C SER A 143 -13.15 1.02 10.90
N VAL A 144 -13.00 0.58 9.66
CA VAL A 144 -14.10 0.61 8.69
C VAL A 144 -15.11 -0.50 8.95
N GLU A 145 -16.38 -0.22 8.70
CA GLU A 145 -17.47 -1.17 8.85
C GLU A 145 -17.33 -2.32 7.85
N LYS A 146 -16.94 -2.04 6.62
CA LYS A 146 -16.57 -3.01 5.58
C LYS A 146 -15.65 -2.42 4.52
N ASN A 147 -15.03 -3.28 3.72
CA ASN A 147 -14.27 -2.91 2.54
C ASN A 147 -15.02 -3.24 1.25
N LEU A 148 -14.97 -2.35 0.28
CA LEU A 148 -15.42 -2.56 -1.10
C LEU A 148 -14.19 -2.78 -1.98
N VAL A 149 -14.12 -3.90 -2.66
CA VAL A 149 -13.06 -4.23 -3.63
C VAL A 149 -13.62 -3.94 -5.02
N ILE A 150 -13.07 -2.94 -5.70
CA ILE A 150 -13.56 -2.49 -7.02
C ILE A 150 -12.68 -2.97 -8.18
N ALA A 151 -11.48 -3.51 -7.89
CA ALA A 151 -10.61 -4.14 -8.85
C ALA A 151 -9.82 -5.30 -8.21
N PRO A 152 -9.34 -6.28 -8.99
CA PRO A 152 -8.68 -7.49 -8.47
C PRO A 152 -7.47 -7.23 -7.59
N ASP A 153 -6.73 -6.16 -7.85
CA ASP A 153 -5.53 -5.76 -7.11
C ASP A 153 -5.81 -5.38 -5.64
N GLY A 154 -7.06 -5.05 -5.28
CA GLY A 154 -7.48 -4.81 -3.90
C GLY A 154 -7.77 -6.09 -3.10
N LEU A 155 -7.91 -7.26 -3.74
CA LEU A 155 -8.50 -8.44 -3.12
C LEU A 155 -7.63 -9.07 -2.03
N LYS A 156 -6.32 -9.16 -2.21
CA LYS A 156 -5.42 -9.73 -1.18
C LYS A 156 -5.37 -8.86 0.07
N ALA A 157 -5.38 -7.55 -0.09
CA ALA A 157 -5.44 -6.62 1.03
C ALA A 157 -6.76 -6.75 1.81
N ALA A 158 -7.90 -6.88 1.10
CA ALA A 158 -9.20 -7.10 1.73
C ALA A 158 -9.24 -8.41 2.52
N LYS A 159 -8.73 -9.50 1.96
CA LYS A 159 -8.61 -10.79 2.66
C LYS A 159 -7.75 -10.69 3.91
N TYR A 160 -6.60 -10.03 3.82
CA TYR A 160 -5.72 -9.80 4.95
C TYR A 160 -6.42 -9.03 6.09
N LEU A 161 -7.13 -7.93 5.77
CA LEU A 161 -7.86 -7.15 6.76
C LEU A 161 -8.99 -7.98 7.42
N LYS A 162 -9.66 -8.85 6.64
CA LYS A 162 -10.66 -9.77 7.18
C LYS A 162 -10.04 -10.80 8.13
N GLU A 163 -8.93 -11.41 7.73
CA GLU A 163 -8.25 -12.43 8.55
C GLU A 163 -7.67 -11.83 9.84
N LYS A 164 -7.07 -10.65 9.76
CA LYS A 164 -6.40 -10.01 10.89
C LYS A 164 -7.37 -9.32 11.85
N PHE A 165 -8.36 -8.61 11.33
CA PHE A 165 -9.22 -7.73 12.12
C PHE A 165 -10.69 -8.17 12.15
N GLY A 166 -11.08 -9.07 11.25
CA GLY A 166 -12.48 -9.48 11.08
C GLY A 166 -13.28 -8.52 10.20
N THR A 167 -12.66 -7.52 9.56
CA THR A 167 -13.34 -6.54 8.71
C THR A 167 -13.91 -7.23 7.46
N PRO A 168 -15.23 -7.25 7.26
CA PRO A 168 -15.83 -7.88 6.08
C PRO A 168 -15.50 -7.13 4.80
N TYR A 169 -15.56 -7.81 3.67
CA TYR A 169 -15.43 -7.17 2.37
C TYR A 169 -16.44 -7.72 1.37
N GLU A 170 -16.77 -6.90 0.39
CA GLU A 170 -17.56 -7.23 -0.79
C GLU A 170 -16.77 -6.86 -2.04
N CYS A 171 -16.92 -7.64 -3.11
CA CYS A 171 -16.40 -7.27 -4.42
C CYS A 171 -17.52 -6.58 -5.19
N ALA A 172 -17.21 -5.46 -5.83
CA ALA A 172 -18.14 -4.85 -6.76
C ALA A 172 -18.36 -5.81 -7.95
N ASP A 173 -19.61 -6.00 -8.34
CA ASP A 173 -19.88 -6.70 -9.57
C ASP A 173 -19.31 -5.90 -10.76
N PRO A 174 -18.65 -6.56 -11.72
CA PRO A 174 -18.28 -5.88 -12.95
C PRO A 174 -19.56 -5.39 -13.64
N LEU A 175 -19.65 -4.08 -13.81
CA LEU A 175 -20.71 -3.43 -14.58
C LEU A 175 -20.61 -3.80 -16.07
#